data_6919769260ce8083bc707efb31919ad1
#
_entry.id   6919769260ce8083bc707efb31919ad1
#
_cell.length_a   1.000
_cell.length_b   1.000
_cell.length_c   1.000
_cell.angle_alpha   90.00
_cell.angle_beta   90.00
_cell.angle_gamma   90.00
#
_symmetry.space_group_name_H-M   'P 1'
#
loop_
_entity.id
_entity.type
_entity.pdbx_description
1 polymer ?
#
loop_
_entity_poly.entity_id
_entity_poly.type
_entity_poly.pdbx_seq_one_letter_code
_entity_poly.pdbx_strand_id
1 'polypeptide(L)'
;MTIFDLLLILLVLATVISLLIAAGALLFRRWRLARRLGISLLAVWVVYLAAGTVIAALSPQRVLAVGEDRCFDEMCFAVTGFQRTPAIESPAGTARARGIFYIVNVRVSTNSGGRAQREVGRTGLVVDQTGDSYEVSQEGMRTLASAEGPQPGLDAEVAPGQPISSKLVFDVPTGIVSPAFTLGTTLRFFPPRIILASDEHFLHKPTIVRLE
;
A
#
# COMPACT_ATOMS: atom_id res chain seq x y z
N MET A 1 -0.86 15.35 6.31
CA MET A 1 0.20 15.90 5.42
C MET A 1 1.52 15.91 6.17
N THR A 2 2.53 15.25 5.64
CA THR A 2 3.88 15.25 6.20
C THR A 2 4.71 16.40 5.64
N ILE A 3 5.86 16.69 6.27
CA ILE A 3 6.81 17.70 5.74
C ILE A 3 7.32 17.30 4.34
N PHE A 4 7.34 16.01 4.03
CA PHE A 4 7.77 15.48 2.73
C PHE A 4 6.72 15.71 1.64
N ASP A 5 5.43 15.68 1.98
CA ASP A 5 4.34 16.04 1.05
C ASP A 5 4.44 17.51 0.65
N LEU A 6 4.68 18.39 1.65
CA LEU A 6 4.87 19.81 1.41
C LEU A 6 6.11 20.07 0.52
N LEU A 7 7.20 19.37 0.79
CA LEU A 7 8.43 19.50 0.00
C LEU A 7 8.21 19.07 -1.45
N LEU A 8 7.49 17.98 -1.70
CA LEU A 8 7.14 17.56 -3.06
C LEU A 8 6.26 18.60 -3.77
N ILE A 9 5.23 19.12 -3.08
CA ILE A 9 4.35 20.17 -3.64
C ILE A 9 5.16 21.41 -4.03
N LEU A 10 6.05 21.88 -3.16
CA LEU A 10 6.93 23.01 -3.44
C LEU A 10 7.87 22.74 -4.62
N LEU A 11 8.42 21.53 -4.71
CA LEU A 11 9.27 21.11 -5.81
C LEU A 11 8.52 21.11 -7.14
N VAL A 12 7.29 20.57 -7.17
CA VAL A 12 6.44 20.58 -8.36
C VAL A 12 6.09 22.01 -8.76
N LEU A 13 5.72 22.86 -7.81
CA LEU A 13 5.41 24.27 -8.07
C LEU A 13 6.62 25.01 -8.63
N ALA A 14 7.79 24.85 -8.03
CA ALA A 14 9.05 25.41 -8.51
C ALA A 14 9.40 24.92 -9.93
N THR A 15 9.10 23.64 -10.21
CA THR A 15 9.28 23.06 -11.56
C THR A 15 8.40 23.76 -12.59
N VAL A 16 7.12 23.92 -12.30
CA VAL A 16 6.17 24.58 -13.20
C VAL A 16 6.61 26.03 -13.48
N ILE A 17 6.96 26.78 -12.43
CA ILE A 17 7.44 28.17 -12.56
C ILE A 17 8.72 28.23 -13.42
N SER A 18 9.68 27.33 -13.15
CA SER A 18 10.95 27.28 -13.88
C SER A 18 10.72 26.95 -15.37
N LEU A 19 9.81 26.05 -15.68
CA LEU A 19 9.43 25.72 -17.07
C LEU A 19 8.78 26.89 -17.79
N LEU A 20 7.90 27.63 -17.13
CA LEU A 20 7.27 28.83 -17.70
C LEU A 20 8.32 29.92 -17.99
N ILE A 21 9.26 30.15 -17.06
CA ILE A 21 10.37 31.12 -17.27
C ILE A 21 11.27 30.65 -18.41
N ALA A 22 11.60 29.35 -18.47
CA ALA A 22 12.42 28.80 -19.55
C ALA A 22 11.74 28.93 -20.90
N ALA A 23 10.43 28.66 -20.99
CA ALA A 23 9.64 28.85 -22.22
C ALA A 23 9.64 30.32 -22.66
N GLY A 24 9.43 31.26 -21.74
CA GLY A 24 9.55 32.69 -22.01
C GLY A 24 10.97 33.08 -22.51
N ALA A 25 12.00 32.55 -21.87
CA ALA A 25 13.39 32.80 -22.27
C ALA A 25 13.69 32.28 -23.70
N LEU A 26 13.09 31.14 -24.09
CA LEU A 26 13.20 30.62 -25.44
C LEU A 26 12.52 31.53 -26.47
N LEU A 27 11.31 32.01 -26.17
CA LEU A 27 10.59 32.98 -27.04
C LEU A 27 11.40 34.24 -27.28
N PHE A 28 12.09 34.77 -26.26
CA PHE A 28 12.97 35.92 -26.35
C PHE A 28 14.40 35.58 -26.78
N ARG A 29 14.64 34.38 -27.33
CA ARG A 29 15.95 33.89 -27.80
C ARG A 29 17.07 33.91 -26.74
N ARG A 30 16.75 33.86 -25.45
CA ARG A 30 17.70 33.81 -24.33
C ARG A 30 18.10 32.38 -24.01
N TRP A 31 18.63 31.63 -24.95
CA TRP A 31 18.98 30.21 -24.84
C TRP A 31 19.87 29.86 -23.66
N ARG A 32 20.81 30.75 -23.28
CA ARG A 32 21.70 30.53 -22.14
C ARG A 32 20.94 30.47 -20.82
N LEU A 33 19.89 31.30 -20.65
CA LEU A 33 19.05 31.29 -19.46
C LEU A 33 18.20 30.01 -19.40
N ALA A 34 17.52 29.66 -20.49
CA ALA A 34 16.72 28.46 -20.58
C ALA A 34 17.54 27.19 -20.29
N ARG A 35 18.76 27.08 -20.85
CA ARG A 35 19.67 25.97 -20.58
C ARG A 35 20.10 25.89 -19.12
N ARG A 36 20.46 27.03 -18.49
CA ARG A 36 20.82 27.05 -17.06
C ARG A 36 19.69 26.60 -16.18
N LEU A 37 18.47 27.11 -16.40
CA LEU A 37 17.29 26.70 -15.67
C LEU A 37 17.00 25.19 -15.83
N GLY A 38 17.09 24.68 -17.06
CA GLY A 38 16.90 23.24 -17.31
C GLY A 38 17.92 22.37 -16.59
N ILE A 39 19.21 22.76 -16.63
CA ILE A 39 20.26 22.01 -15.90
C ILE A 39 20.04 22.07 -14.38
N SER A 40 19.72 23.25 -13.83
CA SER A 40 19.47 23.39 -12.39
C SER A 40 18.26 22.57 -11.96
N LEU A 41 17.19 22.58 -12.73
CA LEU A 41 15.99 21.80 -12.45
C LEU A 41 16.28 20.30 -12.48
N LEU A 42 17.01 19.83 -13.49
CA LEU A 42 17.43 18.44 -13.58
C LEU A 42 18.28 18.03 -12.38
N ALA A 43 19.24 18.87 -11.99
CA ALA A 43 20.10 18.61 -10.83
C ALA A 43 19.28 18.47 -9.53
N VAL A 44 18.30 19.36 -9.32
CA VAL A 44 17.42 19.29 -8.13
C VAL A 44 16.61 18.01 -8.11
N TRP A 45 16.03 17.59 -9.24
CA TRP A 45 15.30 16.33 -9.33
C TRP A 45 16.18 15.10 -9.11
N VAL A 46 17.39 15.11 -9.65
CA VAL A 46 18.36 14.02 -9.43
C VAL A 46 18.72 13.91 -7.95
N VAL A 47 18.99 15.03 -7.27
CA VAL A 47 19.27 15.04 -5.83
C VAL A 47 18.06 14.56 -5.03
N TYR A 48 16.84 15.00 -5.36
CA TYR A 48 15.61 14.58 -4.70
C TYR A 48 15.40 13.06 -4.82
N LEU A 49 15.50 12.52 -6.03
CA LEU A 49 15.32 11.08 -6.28
C LEU A 49 16.43 10.26 -5.62
N ALA A 50 17.69 10.72 -5.67
CA ALA A 50 18.80 10.06 -5.01
C ALA A 50 18.60 10.02 -3.49
N ALA A 51 18.19 11.13 -2.88
CA ALA A 51 17.86 11.18 -1.45
C ALA A 51 16.73 10.20 -1.09
N GLY A 52 15.66 10.16 -1.89
CA GLY A 52 14.56 9.22 -1.72
C GLY A 52 15.01 7.76 -1.78
N THR A 53 15.85 7.45 -2.76
CA THR A 53 16.42 6.10 -2.92
C THR A 53 17.26 5.69 -1.71
N VAL A 54 18.12 6.59 -1.23
CA VAL A 54 18.98 6.32 -0.05
C VAL A 54 18.13 6.13 1.20
N ILE A 55 17.15 7.01 1.46
CA ILE A 55 16.25 6.89 2.61
C ILE A 55 15.47 5.57 2.54
N ALA A 56 14.89 5.22 1.40
CA ALA A 56 14.13 3.99 1.24
C ALA A 56 15.01 2.74 1.44
N ALA A 57 16.23 2.74 0.90
CA ALA A 57 17.16 1.62 1.04
C ALA A 57 17.66 1.42 2.48
N LEU A 58 17.83 2.51 3.23
CA LEU A 58 18.30 2.47 4.62
C LEU A 58 17.17 2.27 5.64
N SER A 59 15.92 2.45 5.22
CA SER A 59 14.78 2.27 6.11
C SER A 59 14.57 0.78 6.46
N PRO A 60 14.54 0.41 7.75
CA PRO A 60 14.27 -0.95 8.15
C PRO A 60 12.83 -1.33 7.79
N GLN A 61 12.62 -2.59 7.42
CA GLN A 61 11.27 -3.11 7.22
C GLN A 61 10.49 -3.05 8.53
N ARG A 62 9.32 -2.43 8.51
CA ARG A 62 8.42 -2.38 9.66
C ARG A 62 7.65 -3.69 9.77
N VAL A 63 7.75 -4.33 10.93
CA VAL A 63 7.01 -5.55 11.27
C VAL A 63 6.05 -5.20 12.39
N LEU A 64 4.76 -5.37 12.14
CA LEU A 64 3.70 -5.16 13.12
C LEU A 64 3.35 -6.46 13.83
N ALA A 65 2.94 -6.35 15.09
CA ALA A 65 2.35 -7.46 15.82
C ALA A 65 0.90 -7.70 15.37
N VAL A 66 0.41 -8.93 15.60
CA VAL A 66 -1.03 -9.23 15.46
C VAL A 66 -1.81 -8.36 16.44
N GLY A 67 -2.84 -7.67 15.94
CA GLY A 67 -3.64 -6.69 16.68
C GLY A 67 -3.15 -5.25 16.57
N GLU A 68 -1.94 -5.01 16.07
CA GLU A 68 -1.40 -3.65 15.88
C GLU A 68 -2.00 -2.99 14.66
N ASP A 69 -2.47 -1.74 14.83
CA ASP A 69 -3.09 -0.97 13.75
C ASP A 69 -2.03 -0.36 12.82
N ARG A 70 -2.25 -0.49 11.52
CA ARG A 70 -1.61 0.30 10.48
C ARG A 70 -2.61 1.29 9.93
N CYS A 71 -2.37 2.57 10.15
CA CYS A 71 -3.28 3.62 9.69
C CYS A 71 -2.75 4.32 8.45
N PHE A 72 -3.67 4.59 7.53
CA PHE A 72 -3.48 5.42 6.36
C PHE A 72 -4.48 6.57 6.51
N ASP A 73 -3.97 7.75 6.85
CA ASP A 73 -4.76 8.91 7.22
C ASP A 73 -5.75 8.57 8.36
N GLU A 74 -7.04 8.57 8.12
CA GLU A 74 -8.07 8.28 9.13
C GLU A 74 -8.47 6.79 9.18
N MET A 75 -8.09 5.97 8.18
CA MET A 75 -8.44 4.55 8.11
C MET A 75 -7.33 3.66 8.65
N CYS A 76 -7.69 2.76 9.54
CA CYS A 76 -6.76 1.84 10.20
C CYS A 76 -7.12 0.39 9.93
N PHE A 77 -6.11 -0.43 9.73
CA PHE A 77 -6.22 -1.86 9.44
C PHE A 77 -5.35 -2.64 10.42
N ALA A 78 -5.89 -3.68 11.03
CA ALA A 78 -5.14 -4.59 11.89
C ALA A 78 -5.43 -6.04 11.53
N VAL A 79 -4.39 -6.86 11.45
CA VAL A 79 -4.56 -8.31 11.42
C VAL A 79 -4.89 -8.76 12.84
N THR A 80 -6.09 -9.28 13.06
CA THR A 80 -6.53 -9.74 14.39
C THR A 80 -6.27 -11.23 14.63
N GLY A 81 -5.94 -11.97 13.57
CA GLY A 81 -5.60 -13.38 13.66
C GLY A 81 -5.55 -14.01 12.26
N PHE A 82 -5.09 -15.23 12.21
CA PHE A 82 -5.05 -16.01 10.98
C PHE A 82 -5.21 -17.51 11.27
N GLN A 83 -5.62 -18.24 10.25
CA GLN A 83 -5.75 -19.70 10.28
C GLN A 83 -5.11 -20.30 9.04
N ARG A 84 -4.62 -21.53 9.15
CA ARG A 84 -4.08 -22.32 8.04
C ARG A 84 -4.95 -23.57 7.86
N THR A 85 -5.39 -23.84 6.64
CA THR A 85 -6.19 -25.03 6.34
C THR A 85 -5.93 -25.53 4.91
N PRO A 86 -5.88 -26.84 4.67
CA PRO A 86 -5.75 -27.37 3.32
C PRO A 86 -7.03 -27.26 2.51
N ALA A 87 -8.18 -27.07 3.19
CA ALA A 87 -9.48 -26.98 2.53
C ALA A 87 -10.45 -26.11 3.33
N ILE A 88 -11.43 -25.53 2.66
CA ILE A 88 -12.56 -24.81 3.25
C ILE A 88 -13.82 -25.56 2.86
N GLU A 89 -14.59 -25.99 3.84
CA GLU A 89 -15.86 -26.68 3.66
C GLU A 89 -17.02 -25.69 3.71
N SER A 90 -17.99 -25.88 2.84
CA SER A 90 -19.23 -25.10 2.85
C SER A 90 -20.41 -25.95 2.38
N PRO A 91 -21.64 -25.52 2.63
CA PRO A 91 -22.84 -26.20 2.09
C PRO A 91 -22.85 -26.30 0.56
N ALA A 92 -22.16 -25.42 -0.13
CA ALA A 92 -22.04 -25.39 -1.60
C ALA A 92 -20.90 -26.28 -2.14
N GLY A 93 -20.09 -26.88 -1.28
CA GLY A 93 -18.95 -27.72 -1.66
C GLY A 93 -17.67 -27.37 -0.89
N THR A 94 -16.60 -28.07 -1.23
CA THR A 94 -15.28 -27.93 -0.60
C THR A 94 -14.28 -27.30 -1.58
N ALA A 95 -13.68 -26.19 -1.22
CA ALA A 95 -12.51 -25.67 -1.92
C ALA A 95 -11.24 -26.28 -1.33
N ARG A 96 -10.36 -26.78 -2.18
CA ARG A 96 -9.05 -27.30 -1.79
C ARG A 96 -7.95 -26.35 -2.25
N ALA A 97 -7.03 -26.02 -1.35
CA ALA A 97 -5.86 -25.23 -1.71
C ALA A 97 -4.98 -26.02 -2.68
N ARG A 98 -4.31 -25.34 -3.61
CA ARG A 98 -3.19 -25.92 -4.38
C ARG A 98 -1.99 -26.16 -3.48
N GLY A 99 -1.80 -25.32 -2.50
CA GLY A 99 -0.84 -25.43 -1.42
C GLY A 99 -1.53 -25.48 -0.07
N ILE A 100 -1.67 -24.35 0.58
CA ILE A 100 -2.38 -24.19 1.85
C ILE A 100 -3.14 -22.86 1.87
N PHE A 101 -4.38 -22.85 2.33
CA PHE A 101 -5.11 -21.61 2.54
C PHE A 101 -4.65 -20.93 3.83
N TYR A 102 -4.32 -19.64 3.72
CA TYR A 102 -4.22 -18.72 4.83
C TYR A 102 -5.49 -17.87 4.86
N ILE A 103 -6.25 -18.00 5.95
CA ILE A 103 -7.44 -17.18 6.20
C ILE A 103 -7.02 -16.11 7.20
N VAL A 104 -6.90 -14.87 6.73
CA VAL A 104 -6.42 -13.74 7.53
C VAL A 104 -7.60 -12.88 7.94
N ASN A 105 -7.78 -12.67 9.23
CA ASN A 105 -8.81 -11.80 9.79
C ASN A 105 -8.26 -10.37 9.87
N VAL A 106 -8.90 -9.44 9.18
CA VAL A 106 -8.51 -8.03 9.14
C VAL A 106 -9.62 -7.19 9.75
N ARG A 107 -9.31 -6.45 10.79
CA ARG A 107 -10.17 -5.40 11.34
C ARG A 107 -9.91 -4.11 10.57
N VAL A 108 -10.98 -3.46 10.13
CA VAL A 108 -10.93 -2.12 9.51
C VAL A 108 -11.67 -1.16 10.43
N SER A 109 -11.03 -0.07 10.80
CA SER A 109 -11.56 0.95 11.70
C SER A 109 -11.24 2.34 11.19
N THR A 110 -11.90 3.35 11.72
CA THR A 110 -11.60 4.76 11.41
C THR A 110 -11.38 5.56 12.68
N ASN A 111 -10.40 6.47 12.62
CA ASN A 111 -10.12 7.49 13.64
C ASN A 111 -10.83 8.80 13.34
N SER A 112 -11.71 8.85 12.33
CA SER A 112 -12.48 10.03 11.97
C SER A 112 -13.38 10.45 13.13
N GLY A 113 -13.39 11.75 13.43
CA GLY A 113 -14.14 12.30 14.57
C GLY A 113 -15.64 12.51 14.34
N GLY A 114 -16.21 12.12 13.19
CA GLY A 114 -17.63 12.43 12.99
C GLY A 114 -18.31 11.95 11.72
N ARG A 115 -17.59 11.35 10.77
CA ARG A 115 -18.18 10.87 9.52
C ARG A 115 -17.64 9.48 9.17
N ALA A 116 -18.48 8.69 8.50
CA ALA A 116 -18.05 7.45 7.94
C ALA A 116 -16.94 7.67 6.88
N GLN A 117 -15.98 6.76 6.83
CA GLN A 117 -14.82 6.83 5.95
C GLN A 117 -14.73 5.56 5.11
N ARG A 118 -14.10 5.69 3.96
CA ARG A 118 -13.85 4.61 3.03
C ARG A 118 -12.46 4.78 2.41
N GLU A 119 -11.66 3.73 2.49
CA GLU A 119 -10.34 3.71 1.84
C GLU A 119 -10.42 2.91 0.55
N VAL A 120 -10.23 3.57 -0.58
CA VAL A 120 -10.34 2.95 -1.90
C VAL A 120 -8.98 2.47 -2.39
N GLY A 121 -8.96 1.26 -2.97
CA GLY A 121 -7.78 0.73 -3.65
C GLY A 121 -6.80 0.02 -2.73
N ARG A 122 -7.19 -0.36 -1.51
CA ARG A 122 -6.41 -1.27 -0.66
C ARG A 122 -6.74 -2.71 -0.98
N THR A 123 -5.70 -3.54 -1.03
CA THR A 123 -5.81 -4.99 -1.18
C THR A 123 -4.89 -5.69 -0.20
N GLY A 124 -5.34 -6.84 0.30
CA GLY A 124 -4.48 -7.71 1.10
C GLY A 124 -3.61 -8.59 0.20
N LEU A 125 -2.38 -8.79 0.59
CA LEU A 125 -1.42 -9.68 -0.05
C LEU A 125 -0.72 -10.52 1.02
N VAL A 126 -0.40 -11.76 0.70
CA VAL A 126 0.59 -12.54 1.46
C VAL A 126 1.90 -12.47 0.68
N VAL A 127 2.99 -12.18 1.36
CA VAL A 127 4.33 -12.11 0.78
C VAL A 127 5.25 -13.10 1.48
N ASP A 128 6.25 -13.60 0.77
CA ASP A 128 7.29 -14.45 1.33
C ASP A 128 8.63 -13.72 1.49
N GLN A 129 9.64 -14.44 1.94
CA GLN A 129 11.00 -13.88 2.10
C GLN A 129 11.66 -13.51 0.78
N THR A 130 11.24 -14.11 -0.34
CA THR A 130 11.79 -13.82 -1.67
C THR A 130 11.18 -12.58 -2.30
N GLY A 131 10.05 -12.11 -1.74
CA GLY A 131 9.29 -10.98 -2.24
C GLY A 131 8.17 -11.39 -3.21
N ASP A 132 7.94 -12.70 -3.38
CA ASP A 132 6.78 -13.18 -4.13
C ASP A 132 5.50 -12.83 -3.37
N SER A 133 4.48 -12.44 -4.12
CA SER A 133 3.20 -11.99 -3.55
C SER A 133 2.05 -12.84 -4.04
N TYR A 134 1.18 -13.20 -3.11
CA TYR A 134 -0.01 -14.03 -3.34
C TYR A 134 -1.24 -13.18 -3.10
N GLU A 135 -2.10 -13.12 -4.11
CA GLU A 135 -3.36 -12.38 -4.06
C GLU A 135 -4.47 -13.22 -3.41
N VAL A 136 -5.58 -12.56 -3.11
CA VAL A 136 -6.77 -13.18 -2.55
C VAL A 136 -7.31 -14.25 -3.50
N SER A 137 -7.50 -15.46 -2.99
CA SER A 137 -8.07 -16.59 -3.73
C SER A 137 -9.57 -16.38 -3.94
N GLN A 138 -9.98 -16.18 -5.18
CA GLN A 138 -11.40 -16.01 -5.53
C GLN A 138 -12.24 -17.26 -5.22
N GLU A 139 -11.66 -18.45 -5.38
CA GLU A 139 -12.32 -19.72 -5.04
C GLU A 139 -12.48 -19.85 -3.53
N GLY A 140 -11.40 -19.61 -2.77
CA GLY A 140 -11.42 -19.63 -1.31
C GLY A 140 -12.44 -18.63 -0.75
N MET A 141 -12.48 -17.40 -1.28
CA MET A 141 -13.44 -16.38 -0.85
C MET A 141 -14.89 -16.75 -1.13
N ARG A 142 -15.17 -17.32 -2.31
CA ARG A 142 -16.55 -17.78 -2.64
C ARG A 142 -17.00 -18.90 -1.72
N THR A 143 -16.13 -19.86 -1.42
CA THR A 143 -16.45 -20.97 -0.52
C THR A 143 -16.62 -20.47 0.91
N LEU A 144 -15.75 -19.58 1.38
CA LEU A 144 -15.87 -18.95 2.70
C LEU A 144 -17.20 -18.17 2.81
N ALA A 145 -17.55 -17.39 1.78
CA ALA A 145 -18.81 -16.65 1.75
C ALA A 145 -20.05 -17.58 1.80
N SER A 146 -19.96 -18.77 1.21
CA SER A 146 -21.03 -19.79 1.31
C SER A 146 -21.11 -20.43 2.69
N ALA A 147 -20.00 -20.49 3.42
CA ALA A 147 -19.95 -21.08 4.77
C ALA A 147 -20.33 -20.07 5.87
N GLU A 148 -19.84 -18.85 5.79
CA GLU A 148 -19.95 -17.86 6.87
C GLU A 148 -20.69 -16.58 6.47
N GLY A 149 -21.12 -16.47 5.22
CA GLY A 149 -21.71 -15.26 4.66
C GLY A 149 -20.69 -14.37 3.94
N PRO A 150 -21.18 -13.39 3.17
CA PRO A 150 -20.34 -12.48 2.39
C PRO A 150 -19.44 -11.66 3.32
N GLN A 151 -18.14 -11.61 2.99
CA GLN A 151 -17.18 -10.82 3.74
C GLN A 151 -17.16 -9.37 3.25
N PRO A 152 -17.18 -8.36 4.13
CA PRO A 152 -17.03 -6.97 3.72
C PRO A 152 -15.66 -6.76 3.04
N GLY A 153 -15.61 -5.93 2.01
CA GLY A 153 -14.35 -5.55 1.39
C GLY A 153 -13.49 -4.68 2.33
N LEU A 154 -12.19 -4.64 2.10
CA LEU A 154 -11.31 -3.71 2.81
C LEU A 154 -11.62 -2.24 2.49
N ASP A 155 -12.36 -2.00 1.41
CA ASP A 155 -12.86 -0.71 0.96
C ASP A 155 -14.30 -0.41 1.41
N ALA A 156 -14.86 -1.22 2.32
CA ALA A 156 -16.17 -0.96 2.88
C ALA A 156 -16.19 0.34 3.69
N GLU A 157 -17.33 1.00 3.71
CA GLU A 157 -17.53 2.21 4.51
C GLU A 157 -17.60 1.86 5.99
N VAL A 158 -16.80 2.58 6.80
CA VAL A 158 -16.67 2.35 8.24
C VAL A 158 -17.10 3.60 8.99
N ALA A 159 -18.10 3.44 9.86
CA ALA A 159 -18.55 4.53 10.73
C ALA A 159 -17.63 4.66 11.96
N PRO A 160 -17.49 5.88 12.53
CA PRO A 160 -16.73 6.10 13.75
C PRO A 160 -17.18 5.21 14.90
N GLY A 161 -16.21 4.53 15.53
CA GLY A 161 -16.50 3.63 16.66
C GLY A 161 -17.16 2.30 16.28
N GLN A 162 -17.38 2.03 14.99
CA GLN A 162 -17.98 0.77 14.50
C GLN A 162 -17.00 0.04 13.56
N PRO A 163 -15.95 -0.60 14.09
CA PRO A 163 -15.01 -1.35 13.26
C PRO A 163 -15.72 -2.52 12.57
N ILE A 164 -15.30 -2.83 11.38
CA ILE A 164 -15.72 -4.03 10.65
C ILE A 164 -14.59 -5.06 10.64
N SER A 165 -14.96 -6.33 10.51
CA SER A 165 -13.99 -7.42 10.35
C SER A 165 -14.23 -8.09 9.00
N SER A 166 -13.14 -8.34 8.29
CA SER A 166 -13.13 -9.05 7.01
C SER A 166 -12.18 -10.23 7.08
N LYS A 167 -12.56 -11.35 6.52
CA LYS A 167 -11.68 -12.52 6.32
C LYS A 167 -11.23 -12.54 4.87
N LEU A 168 -9.92 -12.65 4.67
CA LEU A 168 -9.29 -12.79 3.35
C LEU A 168 -8.65 -14.17 3.25
N VAL A 169 -8.87 -14.84 2.13
CA VAL A 169 -8.34 -16.20 1.87
C VAL A 169 -7.24 -16.10 0.82
N PHE A 170 -6.08 -16.65 1.12
CA PHE A 170 -4.92 -16.71 0.22
C PHE A 170 -4.56 -18.16 -0.04
N ASP A 171 -4.36 -18.57 -1.29
CA ASP A 171 -3.84 -19.88 -1.65
C ASP A 171 -2.33 -19.76 -1.87
N VAL A 172 -1.58 -20.27 -0.92
CA VAL A 172 -0.13 -20.09 -0.85
C VAL A 172 0.56 -21.44 -1.01
N PRO A 173 1.66 -21.54 -1.78
CA PRO A 173 2.38 -22.79 -1.97
C PRO A 173 2.83 -23.43 -0.65
N THR A 174 2.84 -24.75 -0.60
CA THR A 174 3.41 -25.48 0.53
C THR A 174 4.93 -25.25 0.58
N GLY A 175 5.46 -24.98 1.78
CA GLY A 175 6.89 -24.74 1.97
C GLY A 175 7.32 -23.29 1.86
N ILE A 176 6.38 -22.37 1.75
CA ILE A 176 6.68 -20.92 1.90
C ILE A 176 7.39 -20.65 3.23
N VAL A 177 8.45 -19.85 3.20
CA VAL A 177 9.22 -19.48 4.38
C VAL A 177 8.79 -18.10 4.85
N SER A 178 8.48 -18.00 6.15
CA SER A 178 8.08 -16.74 6.83
C SER A 178 6.98 -15.95 6.09
N PRO A 179 5.81 -16.55 5.86
CA PRO A 179 4.70 -15.85 5.23
C PRO A 179 4.29 -14.64 6.06
N ALA A 180 4.06 -13.53 5.39
CA ALA A 180 3.65 -12.31 6.03
C ALA A 180 2.51 -11.64 5.26
N PHE A 181 1.56 -11.07 5.98
CA PHE A 181 0.49 -10.27 5.40
C PHE A 181 0.96 -8.83 5.22
N THR A 182 0.61 -8.23 4.10
CA THR A 182 0.80 -6.81 3.84
C THR A 182 -0.42 -6.21 3.15
N LEU A 183 -0.58 -4.90 3.30
CA LEU A 183 -1.56 -4.13 2.54
C LEU A 183 -0.87 -3.52 1.33
N GLY A 184 -1.31 -3.94 0.15
CA GLY A 184 -0.94 -3.36 -1.12
C GLY A 184 -1.91 -2.26 -1.56
N THR A 185 -1.59 -1.59 -2.66
CA THR A 185 -2.49 -0.65 -3.33
C THR A 185 -2.70 -1.06 -4.77
N THR A 186 -3.96 -1.05 -5.21
CA THR A 186 -4.33 -1.21 -6.62
C THR A 186 -4.24 0.10 -7.37
N LEU A 187 -4.21 1.23 -6.65
CA LEU A 187 -4.05 2.55 -7.23
C LEU A 187 -2.60 2.72 -7.67
N ARG A 188 -2.34 2.46 -8.94
CA ARG A 188 -1.03 2.68 -9.58
C ARG A 188 -0.71 4.17 -9.77
N PHE A 189 -1.40 5.08 -9.09
CA PHE A 189 -1.25 6.51 -9.28
C PHE A 189 0.07 7.01 -8.68
N PHE A 190 0.77 7.80 -9.42
CA PHE A 190 2.17 8.20 -9.29
C PHE A 190 2.59 8.93 -8.00
N PRO A 191 1.77 9.79 -7.33
CA PRO A 191 2.28 10.65 -6.27
C PRO A 191 2.83 9.93 -5.03
N PRO A 192 2.16 8.94 -4.42
CA PRO A 192 2.66 8.34 -3.18
C PRO A 192 4.00 7.63 -3.32
N ARG A 193 4.31 7.14 -4.54
CA ARG A 193 5.52 6.36 -4.80
C ARG A 193 6.81 7.17 -4.89
N ILE A 194 6.71 8.49 -5.05
CA ILE A 194 7.86 9.40 -5.15
C ILE A 194 8.00 10.32 -3.94
N ILE A 195 7.06 10.25 -2.96
CA ILE A 195 7.17 10.99 -1.72
C ILE A 195 8.28 10.39 -0.86
N LEU A 196 9.22 11.23 -0.44
CA LEU A 196 10.30 10.84 0.46
C LEU A 196 9.73 10.28 1.76
N ALA A 197 10.29 9.18 2.23
CA ALA A 197 9.88 8.51 3.47
C ALA A 197 8.41 8.03 3.52
N SER A 198 7.72 7.94 2.38
CA SER A 198 6.43 7.27 2.30
C SER A 198 6.62 5.75 2.39
N ASP A 199 5.80 5.06 3.18
CA ASP A 199 5.75 3.60 3.23
C ASP A 199 5.38 2.97 1.87
N GLU A 200 4.88 3.76 0.94
CA GLU A 200 4.50 3.35 -0.42
C GLU A 200 5.56 3.70 -1.48
N HIS A 201 6.70 4.26 -1.06
CA HIS A 201 7.80 4.54 -1.99
C HIS A 201 8.26 3.25 -2.67
N PHE A 202 8.52 3.31 -4.00
CA PHE A 202 8.78 2.14 -4.84
C PHE A 202 9.99 1.28 -4.41
N LEU A 203 10.90 1.82 -3.60
CA LEU A 203 12.04 1.10 -3.03
C LEU A 203 11.89 0.80 -1.54
N HIS A 204 10.78 1.20 -0.91
CA HIS A 204 10.56 0.93 0.51
C HIS A 204 10.06 -0.50 0.70
N LYS A 205 10.61 -1.20 1.69
CA LYS A 205 10.11 -2.54 2.05
C LYS A 205 8.71 -2.41 2.64
N PRO A 206 7.75 -3.24 2.19
CA PRO A 206 6.39 -3.14 2.70
C PRO A 206 6.34 -3.40 4.21
N THR A 207 5.45 -2.68 4.90
CA THR A 207 5.10 -3.02 6.29
C THR A 207 4.36 -4.34 6.30
N ILE A 208 4.78 -5.26 7.15
CA ILE A 208 4.27 -6.64 7.20
C ILE A 208 3.75 -7.02 8.58
N VAL A 209 2.82 -8.00 8.62
CA VAL A 209 2.44 -8.76 9.82
C VAL A 209 2.81 -10.21 9.57
N ARG A 210 3.64 -10.81 10.41
CA ARG A 210 4.02 -12.22 10.28
C ARG A 210 2.84 -13.15 10.55
N LEU A 211 2.73 -14.21 9.74
CA LEU A 211 1.69 -15.24 9.84
C LEU A 211 2.30 -16.57 10.35
N GLU A 212 3.07 -16.46 11.43
CA GLU A 212 3.75 -17.58 12.07
C GLU A 212 3.19 -17.84 13.48
#